data_da2634c685f929a3f910c72eacf4421d
#
_entry.id   da2634c685f929a3f910c72eacf4421d
#
_cell.length_a   1.000
_cell.length_b   1.000
_cell.length_c   1.000
_cell.angle_alpha   90.00
_cell.angle_beta   90.00
_cell.angle_gamma   90.00
#
_symmetry.space_group_name_H-M   'P 1'
#
loop_
_entity.id
_entity.type
_entity.pdbx_description
1 polymer ?
#
loop_
_entity_poly.entity_id
_entity_poly.type
_entity_poly.pdbx_seq_one_letter_code
_entity_poly.pdbx_strand_id
1 'polypeptide(L)'
;MKLISPRALLAALALAATALAPAVASAAPGTPVSSHPIEHVAAISGVKAEKISYESALMDGRPTTVTGVIYEPSVAWNGPGERPTIVFAPGTRGAGDQCAPSNAAQSVGNVALGPANQVTLNMNYEYALHQYAAQQGVRVVTTDLVGLGTPGHHTYVNHIEEAYAVLDAARATLRHVNAPADAPVAFAGYSQGGGAAAAAAEFAATYAPELNVKGTYAGAPPANLFEVMNAVDGSSIVHVLGYAINGYAERSPEFYNEIVTEMNPRGMHFLASAAHACIGDSIATWGFTHTSQLTKTGESFGELVRRKPAAAQILASQRLGQRALNAPMLVMNSPTDDLIPYEQARAMAGNYCSLGGTVQFEAANPVDVLPRSGVNHAVGILSSVPRGVDYLIDRFKDVPAPSNCQAS
;
A
#
# COMPACT_ATOMS: atom_id res chain seq x y z
N MET A 1 37.40 47.71 68.07
CA MET A 1 38.61 47.38 67.30
C MET A 1 38.56 45.87 67.01
N LYS A 2 38.02 45.44 65.89
CA LYS A 2 38.17 44.10 65.37
C LYS A 2 38.05 44.15 63.83
N LEU A 3 39.10 43.72 63.17
CA LEU A 3 39.35 43.70 61.75
C LEU A 3 38.41 42.75 61.07
N ILE A 4 37.78 43.15 59.98
CA ILE A 4 36.98 42.31 59.07
C ILE A 4 37.86 42.10 57.83
N SER A 5 38.13 40.83 57.56
CA SER A 5 38.85 40.32 56.38
C SER A 5 37.94 40.29 55.16
N PRO A 6 38.35 40.68 53.94
CA PRO A 6 37.59 40.57 52.73
C PRO A 6 37.76 39.16 52.12
N ARG A 7 36.70 38.41 52.04
CA ARG A 7 36.65 37.18 51.24
C ARG A 7 36.28 37.55 49.80
N ALA A 8 37.18 37.27 48.88
CA ALA A 8 36.96 37.37 47.44
C ALA A 8 35.99 36.37 47.01
N LEU A 9 34.87 36.79 46.32
CA LEU A 9 33.98 35.95 45.54
C LEU A 9 34.59 35.73 44.15
N LEU A 10 35.11 34.56 43.89
CA LEU A 10 35.40 34.08 42.53
C LEU A 10 34.09 33.45 41.96
N ALA A 11 33.40 34.18 41.07
CA ALA A 11 32.31 33.64 40.29
C ALA A 11 32.94 32.92 39.10
N ALA A 12 32.85 31.58 39.09
CA ALA A 12 33.21 30.75 37.95
C ALA A 12 32.04 30.78 36.96
N LEU A 13 32.18 31.47 35.81
CA LEU A 13 31.29 31.31 34.65
C LEU A 13 31.63 29.96 34.01
N ALA A 14 30.79 28.98 34.24
CA ALA A 14 30.75 27.75 33.41
C ALA A 14 30.02 28.06 32.09
N LEU A 15 30.77 28.29 31.01
CA LEU A 15 30.21 28.24 29.65
C LEU A 15 29.82 26.79 29.36
N ALA A 16 28.54 26.49 29.42
CA ALA A 16 27.98 25.26 28.86
C ALA A 16 28.00 25.39 27.33
N ALA A 17 29.02 24.86 26.67
CA ALA A 17 29.02 24.62 25.23
C ALA A 17 28.05 23.48 24.96
N THR A 18 26.81 23.81 24.63
CA THR A 18 25.88 22.84 24.01
C THR A 18 26.43 22.52 22.63
N ALA A 19 27.12 21.40 22.52
CA ALA A 19 27.46 20.82 21.22
C ALA A 19 26.14 20.46 20.54
N LEU A 20 25.70 21.30 19.57
CA LEU A 20 24.70 20.89 18.60
C LEU A 20 25.34 19.75 17.80
N ALA A 21 24.97 18.53 18.13
CA ALA A 21 25.22 17.41 17.24
C ALA A 21 24.57 17.77 15.89
N PRO A 22 25.28 17.65 14.75
CA PRO A 22 24.66 17.88 13.45
C PRO A 22 23.49 16.90 13.34
N ALA A 23 22.28 17.43 13.12
CA ALA A 23 21.15 16.61 12.78
C ALA A 23 21.55 15.85 11.49
N VAL A 24 21.66 14.54 11.56
CA VAL A 24 21.86 13.71 10.37
C VAL A 24 20.63 13.96 9.52
N ALA A 25 20.81 14.71 8.42
CA ALA A 25 19.72 14.93 7.49
C ALA A 25 19.24 13.57 6.99
N SER A 26 17.98 13.23 7.26
CA SER A 26 17.36 12.04 6.69
C SER A 26 17.47 12.12 5.17
N ALA A 27 17.82 11.02 4.53
CA ALA A 27 17.88 10.98 3.08
C ALA A 27 16.49 11.29 2.48
N ALA A 28 16.46 11.94 1.33
CA ALA A 28 15.20 12.34 0.70
C ALA A 28 14.36 11.12 0.32
N PRO A 29 13.02 11.20 0.34
CA PRO A 29 12.13 10.14 -0.13
C PRO A 29 12.50 9.63 -1.52
N GLY A 30 12.40 8.32 -1.74
CA GLY A 30 12.84 7.64 -2.95
C GLY A 30 14.36 7.53 -3.11
N THR A 31 15.15 7.76 -2.05
CA THR A 31 16.58 7.46 -2.07
C THR A 31 16.79 5.96 -1.84
N PRO A 32 17.49 5.24 -2.77
CA PRO A 32 17.88 3.85 -2.51
C PRO A 32 18.79 3.75 -1.28
N VAL A 33 18.52 2.79 -0.41
CA VAL A 33 19.30 2.53 0.80
C VAL A 33 20.19 1.31 0.62
N SER A 34 19.63 0.23 0.09
CA SER A 34 20.36 -1.00 -0.19
C SER A 34 19.75 -1.76 -1.36
N SER A 35 20.54 -2.62 -2.00
CA SER A 35 20.04 -3.60 -2.97
C SER A 35 20.78 -4.93 -2.80
N HIS A 36 20.07 -6.01 -3.11
CA HIS A 36 20.58 -7.37 -3.07
C HIS A 36 20.02 -8.17 -4.24
N PRO A 37 20.88 -8.79 -5.09
CA PRO A 37 20.41 -9.61 -6.19
C PRO A 37 19.61 -10.83 -5.68
N ILE A 38 18.58 -11.20 -6.43
CA ILE A 38 17.81 -12.43 -6.23
C ILE A 38 18.21 -13.40 -7.33
N GLU A 39 18.99 -14.42 -6.98
CA GLU A 39 19.65 -15.28 -7.95
C GLU A 39 18.70 -16.16 -8.78
N HIS A 40 17.55 -16.58 -8.19
CA HIS A 40 16.59 -17.45 -8.85
C HIS A 40 15.17 -16.98 -8.66
N VAL A 41 14.57 -16.48 -9.72
CA VAL A 41 13.14 -16.13 -9.76
C VAL A 41 12.43 -17.19 -10.60
N ALA A 42 11.96 -18.24 -9.95
CA ALA A 42 11.36 -19.38 -10.64
C ALA A 42 10.04 -19.05 -11.34
N ALA A 43 9.33 -18.03 -10.87
CA ALA A 43 8.01 -17.67 -11.37
C ALA A 43 8.01 -16.65 -12.51
N ILE A 44 9.12 -15.90 -12.69
CA ILE A 44 9.26 -14.89 -13.74
C ILE A 44 10.56 -15.19 -14.52
N SER A 45 10.40 -15.60 -15.76
CA SER A 45 11.54 -15.89 -16.63
C SER A 45 12.02 -14.65 -17.38
N GLY A 46 13.32 -14.64 -17.74
CA GLY A 46 13.89 -13.58 -18.55
C GLY A 46 13.99 -12.21 -17.84
N VAL A 47 14.13 -12.22 -16.52
CA VAL A 47 14.37 -11.01 -15.72
C VAL A 47 15.61 -11.17 -14.84
N LYS A 48 16.25 -10.05 -14.53
CA LYS A 48 17.12 -9.92 -13.36
C LYS A 48 16.30 -9.31 -12.24
N ALA A 49 16.37 -9.88 -11.05
CA ALA A 49 15.62 -9.37 -9.91
C ALA A 49 16.56 -8.91 -8.81
N GLU A 50 16.19 -7.79 -8.17
CA GLU A 50 16.91 -7.24 -7.03
C GLU A 50 15.90 -6.82 -5.94
N LYS A 51 16.12 -7.30 -4.72
CA LYS A 51 15.46 -6.75 -3.55
C LYS A 51 16.09 -5.40 -3.23
N ILE A 52 15.28 -4.38 -3.10
CA ILE A 52 15.73 -3.03 -2.73
C ILE A 52 15.12 -2.59 -1.40
N SER A 53 15.80 -1.68 -0.73
CA SER A 53 15.19 -0.83 0.29
C SER A 53 15.40 0.63 -0.09
N TYR A 54 14.44 1.48 0.28
CA TYR A 54 14.43 2.89 -0.06
C TYR A 54 13.74 3.72 1.01
N GLU A 55 14.14 5.00 1.08
CA GLU A 55 13.51 5.96 1.97
C GLU A 55 12.11 6.36 1.46
N SER A 56 11.18 6.48 2.38
CA SER A 56 9.83 7.00 2.17
C SER A 56 9.39 7.84 3.36
N ALA A 57 8.12 8.24 3.40
CA ALA A 57 7.58 9.04 4.48
C ALA A 57 6.30 8.42 5.06
N LEU A 58 6.10 8.62 6.35
CA LEU A 58 4.82 8.39 7.02
C LEU A 58 3.84 9.54 6.71
N MET A 59 2.57 9.35 7.01
CA MET A 59 1.54 10.38 6.78
C MET A 59 1.78 11.70 7.53
N ASP A 60 2.57 11.69 8.59
CA ASP A 60 2.98 12.87 9.36
C ASP A 60 4.31 13.48 8.92
N GLY A 61 4.89 12.98 7.82
CA GLY A 61 6.16 13.45 7.25
C GLY A 61 7.42 12.86 7.89
N ARG A 62 7.32 12.02 8.92
CA ARG A 62 8.49 11.33 9.46
C ARG A 62 9.05 10.34 8.45
N PRO A 63 10.40 10.21 8.36
CA PRO A 63 11.02 9.26 7.46
C PRO A 63 10.73 7.82 7.88
N THR A 64 10.65 6.94 6.88
CA THR A 64 10.56 5.49 7.06
C THR A 64 11.27 4.79 5.91
N THR A 65 11.72 3.56 6.15
CA THR A 65 12.30 2.72 5.10
C THR A 65 11.27 1.71 4.63
N VAL A 66 11.17 1.54 3.32
CA VAL A 66 10.30 0.56 2.67
C VAL A 66 11.15 -0.39 1.83
N THR A 67 10.71 -1.62 1.66
CA THR A 67 11.35 -2.61 0.79
C THR A 67 10.51 -2.93 -0.43
N GLY A 68 11.13 -3.58 -1.40
CA GLY A 68 10.47 -4.00 -2.63
C GLY A 68 11.38 -4.82 -3.52
N VAL A 69 10.92 -5.16 -4.71
CA VAL A 69 11.69 -5.91 -5.71
C VAL A 69 11.60 -5.24 -7.05
N ILE A 70 12.75 -5.02 -7.70
CA ILE A 70 12.84 -4.62 -9.09
C ILE A 70 13.03 -5.88 -9.94
N TYR A 71 12.23 -6.02 -10.99
CA TYR A 71 12.36 -7.03 -12.04
C TYR A 71 12.75 -6.32 -13.34
N GLU A 72 14.02 -6.39 -13.71
CA GLU A 72 14.56 -5.82 -14.95
C GLU A 72 14.50 -6.86 -16.07
N PRO A 73 13.66 -6.66 -17.11
CA PRO A 73 13.52 -7.63 -18.17
C PRO A 73 14.73 -7.65 -19.11
N SER A 74 15.09 -8.84 -19.59
CA SER A 74 16.09 -9.02 -20.66
C SER A 74 15.55 -8.65 -22.04
N VAL A 75 14.22 -8.68 -22.21
CA VAL A 75 13.55 -8.23 -23.43
C VAL A 75 13.68 -6.72 -23.56
N ALA A 76 14.08 -6.23 -24.73
CA ALA A 76 14.14 -4.80 -24.99
C ALA A 76 12.73 -4.17 -25.05
N TRP A 77 12.62 -2.94 -24.55
CA TRP A 77 11.42 -2.13 -24.79
C TRP A 77 11.35 -1.75 -26.29
N ASN A 78 10.22 -1.97 -26.87
CA ASN A 78 10.00 -1.77 -28.32
C ASN A 78 8.97 -0.64 -28.59
N GLY A 79 8.73 0.23 -27.62
CA GLY A 79 7.95 1.45 -27.74
C GLY A 79 8.83 2.71 -27.85
N PRO A 80 8.23 3.89 -27.85
CA PRO A 80 8.96 5.15 -27.88
C PRO A 80 9.72 5.43 -26.59
N GLY A 81 10.84 6.15 -26.70
CA GLY A 81 11.60 6.68 -25.57
C GLY A 81 12.26 5.64 -24.68
N GLU A 82 12.47 6.04 -23.43
CA GLU A 82 13.10 5.21 -22.40
C GLU A 82 12.23 4.02 -21.99
N ARG A 83 12.87 2.95 -21.50
CA ARG A 83 12.18 1.79 -20.94
C ARG A 83 11.24 2.24 -19.81
N PRO A 84 9.93 2.00 -19.91
CA PRO A 84 9.00 2.39 -18.86
C PRO A 84 9.07 1.46 -17.65
N THR A 85 8.57 1.98 -16.53
CA THR A 85 8.46 1.24 -15.27
C THR A 85 7.01 1.19 -14.80
N ILE A 86 6.49 0.00 -14.50
CA ILE A 86 5.24 -0.16 -13.75
C ILE A 86 5.58 -0.43 -12.29
N VAL A 87 5.06 0.39 -11.38
CA VAL A 87 5.06 0.11 -9.96
C VAL A 87 3.78 -0.65 -9.62
N PHE A 88 3.93 -1.91 -9.26
CA PHE A 88 2.84 -2.72 -8.74
C PHE A 88 2.75 -2.54 -7.22
N ALA A 89 1.61 -2.06 -6.75
CA ALA A 89 1.23 -2.14 -5.35
C ALA A 89 0.57 -3.50 -5.11
N PRO A 90 1.03 -4.27 -4.13
CA PRO A 90 0.52 -5.62 -3.92
C PRO A 90 -0.90 -5.59 -3.34
N GLY A 91 -1.72 -6.56 -3.72
CA GLY A 91 -2.92 -6.90 -2.96
C GLY A 91 -2.57 -7.48 -1.59
N THR A 92 -3.58 -7.68 -0.76
CA THR A 92 -3.39 -8.09 0.64
C THR A 92 -2.52 -9.34 0.80
N ARG A 93 -1.43 -9.20 1.54
CA ARG A 93 -0.50 -10.32 1.89
C ARG A 93 -0.64 -10.74 3.34
N GLY A 94 -0.92 -9.79 4.23
CA GLY A 94 -0.92 -9.94 5.67
C GLY A 94 -0.34 -8.70 6.33
N ALA A 95 -0.03 -8.79 7.63
CA ALA A 95 0.66 -7.73 8.37
C ALA A 95 1.99 -8.18 8.99
N GLY A 96 2.31 -9.47 8.98
CA GLY A 96 3.60 -9.96 9.45
C GLY A 96 4.70 -9.75 8.40
N ASP A 97 5.92 -9.44 8.85
CA ASP A 97 7.09 -9.18 7.98
C ASP A 97 7.39 -10.31 7.00
N GLN A 98 7.14 -11.56 7.40
CA GLN A 98 7.32 -12.72 6.54
C GLN A 98 6.36 -12.76 5.34
N CYS A 99 5.29 -11.95 5.38
CA CYS A 99 4.29 -11.87 4.31
C CYS A 99 4.67 -10.88 3.20
N ALA A 100 5.74 -10.10 3.39
CA ALA A 100 6.19 -9.11 2.40
C ALA A 100 6.47 -9.78 1.04
N PRO A 101 5.99 -9.21 -0.07
CA PRO A 101 6.27 -9.70 -1.42
C PRO A 101 7.75 -9.95 -1.68
N SER A 102 8.63 -9.05 -1.20
CA SER A 102 10.07 -9.16 -1.39
C SER A 102 10.70 -10.36 -0.67
N ASN A 103 10.09 -10.86 0.41
CA ASN A 103 10.56 -12.03 1.14
C ASN A 103 10.18 -13.35 0.45
N ALA A 104 9.25 -13.32 -0.51
CA ALA A 104 8.84 -14.47 -1.32
C ALA A 104 9.12 -14.27 -2.81
N ALA A 105 10.00 -13.35 -3.18
CA ALA A 105 10.24 -12.94 -4.57
C ALA A 105 10.84 -14.02 -5.46
N GLN A 106 11.25 -15.16 -4.92
CA GLN A 106 11.82 -16.27 -5.69
C GLN A 106 10.75 -17.21 -6.30
N SER A 107 9.53 -17.20 -5.76
CA SER A 107 8.49 -18.16 -6.17
C SER A 107 7.08 -17.59 -6.02
N VAL A 108 6.10 -18.24 -6.67
CA VAL A 108 4.67 -17.88 -6.52
C VAL A 108 4.20 -18.03 -5.08
N GLY A 109 4.75 -18.99 -4.35
CA GLY A 109 4.44 -19.19 -2.94
C GLY A 109 5.63 -19.81 -2.21
N ASN A 110 5.77 -19.44 -0.95
CA ASN A 110 6.73 -20.04 -0.05
C ASN A 110 6.13 -20.27 1.33
N VAL A 111 6.69 -21.23 2.03
CA VAL A 111 6.42 -21.48 3.45
C VAL A 111 7.43 -20.67 4.25
N ALA A 112 6.95 -19.81 5.13
CA ALA A 112 7.77 -19.00 6.02
C ALA A 112 7.48 -19.35 7.49
N LEU A 113 8.42 -19.04 8.36
CA LEU A 113 8.22 -19.12 9.80
C LEU A 113 7.94 -17.69 10.32
N GLY A 114 6.76 -17.51 10.86
CA GLY A 114 6.41 -16.31 11.59
C GLY A 114 6.92 -16.33 13.02
N PRO A 115 6.66 -15.25 13.80
CA PRO A 115 6.94 -15.21 15.22
C PRO A 115 6.34 -16.43 15.94
N ALA A 116 7.00 -16.93 16.98
CA ALA A 116 6.62 -18.13 17.72
C ALA A 116 6.61 -19.45 16.89
N ASN A 117 7.41 -19.51 15.82
CA ASN A 117 7.51 -20.66 14.91
C ASN A 117 6.21 -21.06 14.22
N GLN A 118 5.29 -20.14 14.04
CA GLN A 118 4.09 -20.37 13.24
C GLN A 118 4.49 -20.59 11.78
N VAL A 119 4.02 -21.66 11.18
CA VAL A 119 4.18 -21.92 9.75
C VAL A 119 3.17 -21.07 9.01
N THR A 120 3.62 -20.19 8.13
CA THR A 120 2.79 -19.28 7.32
C THR A 120 2.98 -19.57 5.85
N LEU A 121 1.91 -19.37 5.07
CA LEU A 121 1.94 -19.46 3.62
C LEU A 121 1.87 -18.07 3.02
N ASN A 122 2.98 -17.62 2.40
CA ASN A 122 3.01 -16.40 1.62
C ASN A 122 2.83 -16.75 0.13
N MET A 123 1.97 -16.00 -0.57
CA MET A 123 1.66 -16.24 -1.98
C MET A 123 1.75 -14.94 -2.79
N ASN A 124 2.62 -14.94 -3.80
CA ASN A 124 2.76 -13.85 -4.77
C ASN A 124 1.86 -14.12 -5.99
N TYR A 125 0.57 -13.96 -5.82
CA TYR A 125 -0.43 -14.28 -6.86
C TYR A 125 -0.41 -13.34 -8.06
N GLU A 126 0.30 -12.19 -7.99
CA GLU A 126 0.44 -11.25 -9.12
C GLU A 126 1.60 -11.59 -10.07
N TYR A 127 2.37 -12.63 -9.83
CA TYR A 127 3.54 -12.95 -10.66
C TYR A 127 3.26 -13.15 -12.14
N ALA A 128 2.12 -13.73 -12.50
CA ALA A 128 1.72 -13.86 -13.89
C ALA A 128 1.64 -12.50 -14.61
N LEU A 129 1.30 -11.45 -13.86
CA LEU A 129 1.16 -10.09 -14.36
C LEU A 129 2.51 -9.39 -14.47
N HIS A 130 3.39 -9.60 -13.47
CA HIS A 130 4.77 -9.14 -13.55
C HIS A 130 5.48 -9.77 -14.75
N GLN A 131 5.29 -11.09 -14.97
CA GLN A 131 5.80 -11.80 -16.13
C GLN A 131 5.27 -11.23 -17.44
N TYR A 132 3.96 -10.95 -17.50
CA TYR A 132 3.33 -10.39 -18.69
C TYR A 132 3.90 -9.02 -19.04
N ALA A 133 4.01 -8.12 -18.08
CA ALA A 133 4.62 -6.79 -18.28
C ALA A 133 6.11 -6.90 -18.68
N ALA A 134 6.87 -7.78 -18.02
CA ALA A 134 8.28 -8.00 -18.33
C ALA A 134 8.50 -8.54 -19.75
N GLN A 135 7.63 -9.42 -20.24
CA GLN A 135 7.67 -9.95 -21.61
C GLN A 135 7.45 -8.86 -22.68
N GLN A 136 6.79 -7.75 -22.30
CA GLN A 136 6.64 -6.57 -23.15
C GLN A 136 7.84 -5.60 -23.08
N GLY A 137 8.89 -5.95 -22.33
CA GLY A 137 10.06 -5.11 -22.14
C GLY A 137 9.87 -3.99 -21.10
N VAL A 138 8.81 -4.05 -20.31
CA VAL A 138 8.50 -3.08 -19.24
C VAL A 138 9.18 -3.51 -17.95
N ARG A 139 9.91 -2.59 -17.29
CA ARG A 139 10.45 -2.82 -15.96
C ARG A 139 9.30 -2.89 -14.96
N VAL A 140 9.38 -3.82 -14.05
CA VAL A 140 8.42 -3.97 -12.97
C VAL A 140 9.11 -3.71 -11.63
N VAL A 141 8.48 -2.96 -10.75
CA VAL A 141 8.84 -2.89 -9.35
C VAL A 141 7.61 -3.19 -8.50
N THR A 142 7.76 -4.06 -7.51
CA THR A 142 6.74 -4.32 -6.49
C THR A 142 7.23 -3.75 -5.18
N THR A 143 6.47 -2.82 -4.59
CA THR A 143 6.73 -2.32 -3.24
C THR A 143 6.15 -3.28 -2.21
N ASP A 144 6.74 -3.34 -1.01
CA ASP A 144 6.15 -4.09 0.11
C ASP A 144 5.16 -3.24 0.91
N LEU A 145 5.12 -1.92 0.67
CA LEU A 145 4.38 -0.92 1.43
C LEU A 145 4.97 -0.70 2.85
N VAL A 146 4.49 0.32 3.54
CA VAL A 146 5.03 0.72 4.86
C VAL A 146 4.75 -0.35 5.91
N GLY A 147 5.78 -0.72 6.68
CA GLY A 147 5.68 -1.64 7.81
C GLY A 147 5.46 -3.11 7.44
N LEU A 148 5.60 -3.48 6.16
CA LEU A 148 5.59 -4.88 5.74
C LEU A 148 7.01 -5.29 5.32
N GLY A 149 7.62 -6.22 6.07
CA GLY A 149 9.02 -6.60 5.91
C GLY A 149 10.03 -5.59 6.47
N THR A 150 9.58 -4.61 7.22
CA THR A 150 10.37 -3.56 7.89
C THR A 150 9.81 -3.29 9.28
N PRO A 151 10.60 -2.69 10.22
CA PRO A 151 10.12 -2.44 11.57
C PRO A 151 8.84 -1.58 11.64
N GLY A 152 7.95 -1.91 12.58
CA GLY A 152 6.65 -1.27 12.78
C GLY A 152 5.50 -2.13 12.28
N HIS A 153 4.26 -1.71 12.54
CA HIS A 153 3.09 -2.38 11.98
C HIS A 153 2.88 -1.99 10.51
N HIS A 154 2.48 -2.97 9.69
CA HIS A 154 1.98 -2.66 8.36
C HIS A 154 0.77 -1.72 8.44
N THR A 155 0.86 -0.57 7.77
CA THR A 155 -0.19 0.45 7.76
C THR A 155 -1.21 0.14 6.66
N TYR A 156 -1.84 -1.02 6.81
CA TYR A 156 -2.81 -1.59 5.87
C TYR A 156 -3.93 -0.60 5.54
N VAL A 157 -4.14 -0.34 4.25
CA VAL A 157 -5.11 0.63 3.68
C VAL A 157 -4.97 2.06 4.24
N ASN A 158 -3.78 2.43 4.73
CA ASN A 158 -3.43 3.83 4.92
C ASN A 158 -3.02 4.40 3.56
N HIS A 159 -3.99 4.89 2.81
CA HIS A 159 -3.79 5.31 1.43
C HIS A 159 -2.75 6.42 1.26
N ILE A 160 -2.53 7.26 2.28
CA ILE A 160 -1.50 8.30 2.25
C ILE A 160 -0.10 7.65 2.28
N GLU A 161 0.15 6.75 3.23
CA GLU A 161 1.44 6.05 3.35
C GLU A 161 1.66 5.07 2.19
N GLU A 162 0.59 4.40 1.73
CA GLU A 162 0.65 3.54 0.54
C GLU A 162 0.99 4.34 -0.72
N ALA A 163 0.41 5.53 -0.90
CA ALA A 163 0.75 6.42 -2.01
C ALA A 163 2.22 6.82 -1.99
N TYR A 164 2.73 7.23 -0.82
CA TYR A 164 4.13 7.62 -0.68
C TYR A 164 5.07 6.46 -0.98
N ALA A 165 4.79 5.27 -0.46
CA ALA A 165 5.58 4.08 -0.75
C ALA A 165 5.62 3.73 -2.25
N VAL A 166 4.51 3.83 -2.97
CA VAL A 166 4.42 3.59 -4.41
C VAL A 166 5.21 4.64 -5.21
N LEU A 167 5.04 5.93 -4.88
CA LEU A 167 5.74 7.03 -5.55
C LEU A 167 7.25 6.97 -5.31
N ASP A 168 7.65 6.64 -4.08
CA ASP A 168 9.06 6.52 -3.72
C ASP A 168 9.71 5.25 -4.28
N ALA A 169 8.94 4.17 -4.48
CA ALA A 169 9.41 3.01 -5.23
C ALA A 169 9.75 3.37 -6.70
N ALA A 170 8.93 4.21 -7.34
CA ALA A 170 9.24 4.73 -8.68
C ALA A 170 10.56 5.52 -8.67
N ARG A 171 10.68 6.51 -7.77
CA ARG A 171 11.91 7.33 -7.61
C ARG A 171 13.14 6.48 -7.36
N ALA A 172 13.04 5.56 -6.40
CA ALA A 172 14.14 4.69 -6.02
C ALA A 172 14.56 3.79 -7.18
N THR A 173 13.59 3.24 -7.90
CA THR A 173 13.87 2.40 -9.07
C THR A 173 14.60 3.19 -10.16
N LEU A 174 14.09 4.36 -10.55
CA LEU A 174 14.73 5.17 -11.59
C LEU A 174 16.16 5.56 -11.20
N ARG A 175 16.39 5.98 -9.96
CA ARG A 175 17.73 6.28 -9.44
C ARG A 175 18.64 5.06 -9.42
N HIS A 176 18.14 3.92 -8.96
CA HIS A 176 18.91 2.69 -8.84
C HIS A 176 19.41 2.17 -10.20
N VAL A 177 18.55 2.21 -11.22
CA VAL A 177 18.93 1.76 -12.57
C VAL A 177 19.57 2.86 -13.41
N ASN A 178 19.84 4.04 -12.85
CA ASN A 178 20.37 5.21 -13.54
C ASN A 178 19.54 5.65 -14.76
N ALA A 179 18.22 5.49 -14.70
CA ALA A 179 17.30 6.00 -15.70
C ALA A 179 17.10 7.52 -15.52
N PRO A 180 16.71 8.25 -16.57
CA PRO A 180 16.30 9.65 -16.46
C PRO A 180 15.17 9.81 -15.43
N ALA A 181 15.17 10.91 -14.67
CA ALA A 181 14.16 11.16 -13.65
C ALA A 181 12.73 11.29 -14.23
N ASP A 182 12.63 11.66 -15.50
CA ASP A 182 11.40 11.77 -16.29
C ASP A 182 11.11 10.55 -17.16
N ALA A 183 11.82 9.43 -16.96
CA ALA A 183 11.49 8.18 -17.62
C ALA A 183 10.04 7.78 -17.31
N PRO A 184 9.30 7.20 -18.28
CA PRO A 184 7.88 6.91 -18.10
C PRO A 184 7.62 5.95 -16.94
N VAL A 185 6.67 6.31 -16.07
CA VAL A 185 6.20 5.45 -14.96
C VAL A 185 4.69 5.29 -15.00
N ALA A 186 4.18 4.19 -14.46
CA ALA A 186 2.77 3.95 -14.27
C ALA A 186 2.54 3.18 -12.95
N PHE A 187 1.32 3.26 -12.41
CA PHE A 187 0.96 2.56 -11.19
C PHE A 187 -0.09 1.51 -11.49
N ALA A 188 0.03 0.36 -10.85
CA ALA A 188 -0.91 -0.75 -10.99
C ALA A 188 -1.12 -1.45 -9.65
N GLY A 189 -2.33 -1.95 -9.44
CA GLY A 189 -2.65 -2.77 -8.29
C GLY A 189 -4.08 -3.26 -8.28
N TYR A 190 -4.34 -4.28 -7.47
CA TYR A 190 -5.65 -4.86 -7.25
C TYR A 190 -5.96 -4.94 -5.77
N SER A 191 -7.22 -4.76 -5.37
CA SER A 191 -7.65 -4.80 -3.96
C SER A 191 -6.91 -3.72 -3.14
N GLN A 192 -6.23 -4.06 -2.05
CA GLN A 192 -5.35 -3.13 -1.34
C GLN A 192 -4.44 -2.38 -2.32
N GLY A 193 -3.80 -3.10 -3.22
CA GLY A 193 -2.93 -2.50 -4.24
C GLY A 193 -3.67 -1.57 -5.20
N GLY A 194 -4.94 -1.85 -5.51
CA GLY A 194 -5.80 -0.96 -6.30
C GLY A 194 -6.05 0.37 -5.61
N GLY A 195 -6.26 0.34 -4.29
CA GLY A 195 -6.35 1.53 -3.44
C GLY A 195 -5.02 2.30 -3.41
N ALA A 196 -3.92 1.59 -3.20
CA ALA A 196 -2.58 2.18 -3.17
C ALA A 196 -2.19 2.83 -4.51
N ALA A 197 -2.51 2.19 -5.65
CA ALA A 197 -2.26 2.74 -6.98
C ALA A 197 -3.11 4.00 -7.25
N ALA A 198 -4.40 3.98 -6.88
CA ALA A 198 -5.28 5.14 -6.99
C ALA A 198 -4.79 6.29 -6.10
N ALA A 199 -4.39 6.00 -4.86
CA ALA A 199 -3.82 6.98 -3.95
C ALA A 199 -2.51 7.58 -4.50
N ALA A 200 -1.63 6.76 -5.07
CA ALA A 200 -0.40 7.25 -5.71
C ALA A 200 -0.71 8.23 -6.84
N ALA A 201 -1.73 7.96 -7.65
CA ALA A 201 -2.17 8.87 -8.70
C ALA A 201 -2.72 10.21 -8.13
N GLU A 202 -3.45 10.18 -7.01
CA GLU A 202 -3.93 11.39 -6.33
C GLU A 202 -2.80 12.26 -5.76
N PHE A 203 -1.73 11.64 -5.27
CA PHE A 203 -0.63 12.35 -4.65
C PHE A 203 0.51 12.67 -5.61
N ALA A 204 0.52 12.10 -6.83
CA ALA A 204 1.62 12.27 -7.80
C ALA A 204 1.95 13.74 -8.06
N ALA A 205 0.95 14.57 -8.35
CA ALA A 205 1.16 15.98 -8.66
C ALA A 205 1.72 16.82 -7.51
N THR A 206 1.49 16.41 -6.25
CA THR A 206 1.89 17.18 -5.06
C THR A 206 3.10 16.62 -4.34
N TYR A 207 3.22 15.29 -4.30
CA TYR A 207 4.30 14.61 -3.60
C TYR A 207 5.48 14.26 -4.50
N ALA A 208 5.22 13.93 -5.76
CA ALA A 208 6.23 13.50 -6.73
C ALA A 208 6.04 14.17 -8.12
N PRO A 209 6.01 15.53 -8.19
CA PRO A 209 5.68 16.24 -9.42
C PRO A 209 6.71 16.05 -10.55
N GLU A 210 7.90 15.56 -10.23
CA GLU A 210 8.96 15.27 -11.20
C GLU A 210 8.75 13.95 -11.96
N LEU A 211 7.90 13.05 -11.48
CA LEU A 211 7.63 11.77 -12.12
C LEU A 211 6.76 11.95 -13.38
N ASN A 212 7.18 11.37 -14.47
CA ASN A 212 6.41 11.30 -15.73
C ASN A 212 5.38 10.16 -15.67
N VAL A 213 4.30 10.39 -14.95
CA VAL A 213 3.22 9.39 -14.78
C VAL A 213 2.40 9.31 -16.07
N LYS A 214 2.39 8.15 -16.72
CA LYS A 214 1.66 7.92 -17.97
C LYS A 214 0.24 7.39 -17.78
N GLY A 215 -0.02 6.75 -16.66
CA GLY A 215 -1.35 6.22 -16.36
C GLY A 215 -1.38 5.38 -15.08
N THR A 216 -2.60 5.06 -14.65
CA THR A 216 -2.83 4.22 -13.47
C THR A 216 -3.89 3.17 -13.78
N TYR A 217 -3.67 1.94 -13.30
CA TYR A 217 -4.67 0.88 -13.21
C TYR A 217 -5.01 0.64 -11.74
N ALA A 218 -6.27 0.83 -11.37
CA ALA A 218 -6.82 0.59 -10.04
C ALA A 218 -7.91 -0.50 -10.12
N GLY A 219 -7.56 -1.74 -9.79
CA GLY A 219 -8.49 -2.86 -9.75
C GLY A 219 -9.10 -3.04 -8.38
N ALA A 220 -10.43 -3.16 -8.29
CA ALA A 220 -11.19 -3.34 -7.04
C ALA A 220 -10.69 -2.46 -5.88
N PRO A 221 -10.53 -1.13 -6.06
CA PRO A 221 -9.94 -0.25 -5.06
C PRO A 221 -10.85 -0.07 -3.85
N PRO A 222 -10.37 -0.22 -2.61
CA PRO A 222 -11.13 0.06 -1.38
C PRO A 222 -11.23 1.57 -1.14
N ALA A 223 -11.96 2.31 -1.99
CA ALA A 223 -11.99 3.76 -2.03
C ALA A 223 -12.74 4.40 -0.85
N ASN A 224 -13.71 3.67 -0.28
CA ASN A 224 -14.46 4.10 0.90
C ASN A 224 -14.36 3.06 2.01
N LEU A 225 -13.45 3.27 2.95
CA LEU A 225 -13.14 2.30 3.99
C LEU A 225 -14.33 1.98 4.91
N PHE A 226 -15.31 2.88 5.08
CA PHE A 226 -16.53 2.57 5.82
C PHE A 226 -17.39 1.51 5.14
N GLU A 227 -17.54 1.60 3.82
CA GLU A 227 -18.32 0.63 3.05
C GLU A 227 -17.59 -0.71 2.99
N VAL A 228 -16.28 -0.68 2.75
CA VAL A 228 -15.44 -1.88 2.71
C VAL A 228 -15.43 -2.60 4.07
N MET A 229 -15.28 -1.88 5.18
CA MET A 229 -15.31 -2.44 6.52
C MET A 229 -16.61 -3.22 6.80
N ASN A 230 -17.76 -2.67 6.37
CA ASN A 230 -19.05 -3.33 6.55
C ASN A 230 -19.20 -4.57 5.62
N ALA A 231 -18.65 -4.53 4.41
CA ALA A 231 -18.67 -5.66 3.49
C ALA A 231 -17.77 -6.81 3.97
N VAL A 232 -16.64 -6.47 4.54
CA VAL A 232 -15.63 -7.43 5.03
C VAL A 232 -16.05 -8.06 6.37
N ASP A 233 -16.89 -7.40 7.18
CA ASP A 233 -17.38 -7.97 8.45
C ASP A 233 -18.11 -9.29 8.23
N GLY A 234 -17.68 -10.35 8.89
CA GLY A 234 -18.22 -11.70 8.72
C GLY A 234 -17.85 -12.39 7.40
N SER A 235 -16.87 -11.85 6.64
CA SER A 235 -16.30 -12.52 5.47
C SER A 235 -15.12 -13.42 5.83
N SER A 236 -14.64 -14.17 4.84
CA SER A 236 -13.45 -15.03 5.01
C SER A 236 -12.20 -14.24 5.39
N ILE A 237 -12.08 -12.98 4.98
CA ILE A 237 -10.89 -12.13 5.23
C ILE A 237 -11.12 -11.11 6.35
N VAL A 238 -12.12 -11.24 7.20
CA VAL A 238 -12.45 -10.27 8.26
C VAL A 238 -11.24 -9.83 9.10
N HIS A 239 -10.22 -10.67 9.21
CA HIS A 239 -9.00 -10.38 9.99
C HIS A 239 -8.17 -9.20 9.42
N VAL A 240 -8.38 -8.80 8.16
CA VAL A 240 -7.73 -7.60 7.59
C VAL A 240 -8.14 -6.31 8.30
N LEU A 241 -9.31 -6.31 8.98
CA LEU A 241 -9.72 -5.19 9.84
C LEU A 241 -8.77 -5.04 11.04
N GLY A 242 -8.21 -6.15 11.53
CA GLY A 242 -7.17 -6.14 12.56
C GLY A 242 -5.85 -5.54 12.05
N TYR A 243 -5.48 -5.78 10.79
CA TYR A 243 -4.30 -5.16 10.17
C TYR A 243 -4.46 -3.64 10.16
N ALA A 244 -5.59 -3.15 9.66
CA ALA A 244 -5.88 -1.72 9.61
C ALA A 244 -5.90 -1.08 11.01
N ILE A 245 -6.58 -1.71 11.98
CA ILE A 245 -6.66 -1.19 13.36
C ILE A 245 -5.26 -1.08 13.98
N ASN A 246 -4.41 -2.09 13.85
CA ASN A 246 -3.04 -2.05 14.38
C ASN A 246 -2.21 -0.93 13.73
N GLY A 247 -2.28 -0.78 12.40
CA GLY A 247 -1.59 0.26 11.68
C GLY A 247 -2.02 1.67 12.11
N TYR A 248 -3.33 1.93 12.18
CA TYR A 248 -3.84 3.24 12.61
C TYR A 248 -3.59 3.52 14.10
N ALA A 249 -3.67 2.49 14.96
CA ALA A 249 -3.39 2.62 16.38
C ALA A 249 -1.92 3.01 16.66
N GLU A 250 -0.98 2.53 15.83
CA GLU A 250 0.43 2.95 15.92
C GLU A 250 0.63 4.43 15.51
N ARG A 251 -0.21 4.94 14.61
CA ARG A 251 -0.10 6.31 14.09
C ARG A 251 -0.86 7.34 14.92
N SER A 252 -1.90 6.94 15.66
CA SER A 252 -2.77 7.83 16.42
C SER A 252 -3.10 7.27 17.80
N PRO A 253 -2.58 7.89 18.88
CA PRO A 253 -3.00 7.57 20.25
C PRO A 253 -4.51 7.76 20.49
N GLU A 254 -5.13 8.73 19.82
CA GLU A 254 -6.56 8.98 19.88
C GLU A 254 -7.35 7.82 19.29
N PHE A 255 -6.93 7.32 18.12
CA PHE A 255 -7.53 6.13 17.51
C PHE A 255 -7.37 4.91 18.42
N TYR A 256 -6.18 4.72 18.99
CA TYR A 256 -5.94 3.64 19.95
C TYR A 256 -6.94 3.71 21.12
N ASN A 257 -7.08 4.90 21.74
CA ASN A 257 -7.98 5.10 22.87
C ASN A 257 -9.45 4.91 22.49
N GLU A 258 -9.86 5.27 21.28
CA GLU A 258 -11.25 5.15 20.85
C GLU A 258 -11.64 3.73 20.42
N ILE A 259 -10.72 2.98 19.84
CA ILE A 259 -11.02 1.69 19.20
C ILE A 259 -10.44 0.51 19.99
N VAL A 260 -9.13 0.50 20.25
CA VAL A 260 -8.46 -0.66 20.85
C VAL A 260 -8.95 -0.88 22.29
N THR A 261 -9.20 0.19 23.04
CA THR A 261 -9.70 0.08 24.40
C THR A 261 -11.13 -0.48 24.50
N GLU A 262 -11.89 -0.49 23.41
CA GLU A 262 -13.23 -1.06 23.33
C GLU A 262 -13.23 -2.57 23.03
N MET A 263 -12.07 -3.15 22.74
CA MET A 263 -11.97 -4.59 22.47
C MET A 263 -12.17 -5.41 23.74
N ASN A 264 -12.93 -6.49 23.63
CA ASN A 264 -12.99 -7.52 24.67
C ASN A 264 -11.76 -8.46 24.58
N PRO A 265 -11.56 -9.44 25.48
CA PRO A 265 -10.39 -10.33 25.43
C PRO A 265 -10.22 -11.08 24.10
N ARG A 266 -11.32 -11.48 23.41
CA ARG A 266 -11.28 -12.09 22.10
C ARG A 266 -10.84 -11.09 21.03
N GLY A 267 -11.33 -9.85 21.12
CA GLY A 267 -10.91 -8.75 20.25
C GLY A 267 -9.43 -8.39 20.41
N MET A 268 -8.92 -8.38 21.64
CA MET A 268 -7.49 -8.18 21.89
C MET A 268 -6.64 -9.31 21.30
N HIS A 269 -7.10 -10.56 21.37
CA HIS A 269 -6.44 -11.69 20.73
C HIS A 269 -6.50 -11.60 19.19
N PHE A 270 -7.62 -11.15 18.63
CA PHE A 270 -7.78 -10.87 17.20
C PHE A 270 -6.74 -9.85 16.71
N LEU A 271 -6.56 -8.72 17.41
CA LEU A 271 -5.58 -7.70 17.07
C LEU A 271 -4.14 -8.21 17.22
N ALA A 272 -3.83 -8.91 18.32
CA ALA A 272 -2.51 -9.45 18.56
C ALA A 272 -2.09 -10.48 17.50
N SER A 273 -3.01 -11.35 17.08
CA SER A 273 -2.75 -12.32 16.02
C SER A 273 -2.64 -11.65 14.64
N ALA A 274 -3.43 -10.59 14.38
CA ALA A 274 -3.39 -9.82 13.14
C ALA A 274 -2.00 -9.23 12.88
N ALA A 275 -1.31 -8.76 13.91
CA ALA A 275 0.01 -8.12 13.79
C ALA A 275 1.07 -8.98 13.09
N HIS A 276 0.89 -10.30 13.05
CA HIS A 276 1.89 -11.25 12.56
C HIS A 276 1.36 -12.24 11.53
N ALA A 277 0.08 -12.16 11.17
CA ALA A 277 -0.54 -13.13 10.27
C ALA A 277 -0.33 -12.79 8.80
N CYS A 278 -0.11 -13.81 7.97
CA CYS A 278 -0.35 -13.71 6.54
C CYS A 278 -1.84 -13.93 6.23
N ILE A 279 -2.27 -13.55 5.03
CA ILE A 279 -3.70 -13.60 4.68
C ILE A 279 -4.29 -15.02 4.73
N GLY A 280 -3.51 -16.03 4.34
CA GLY A 280 -3.93 -17.44 4.42
C GLY A 280 -4.19 -17.89 5.86
N ASP A 281 -3.32 -17.51 6.78
CA ASP A 281 -3.44 -17.82 8.22
C ASP A 281 -4.68 -17.13 8.80
N SER A 282 -4.92 -15.89 8.40
CA SER A 282 -6.06 -15.08 8.81
C SER A 282 -7.39 -15.69 8.37
N ILE A 283 -7.46 -16.19 7.14
CA ILE A 283 -8.63 -16.91 6.63
C ILE A 283 -8.90 -18.17 7.44
N ALA A 284 -7.84 -18.95 7.72
CA ALA A 284 -7.96 -20.20 8.43
C ALA A 284 -8.38 -20.04 9.90
N THR A 285 -7.94 -18.96 10.56
CA THR A 285 -8.12 -18.78 12.01
C THR A 285 -9.32 -17.91 12.37
N TRP A 286 -9.63 -16.89 11.58
CA TRP A 286 -10.63 -15.87 11.90
C TRP A 286 -11.72 -15.74 10.85
N GLY A 287 -11.62 -16.42 9.71
CA GLY A 287 -12.61 -16.34 8.64
C GLY A 287 -14.04 -16.48 9.17
N PHE A 288 -14.95 -15.65 8.62
CA PHE A 288 -16.37 -15.60 8.96
C PHE A 288 -16.71 -15.17 10.40
N THR A 289 -15.74 -14.63 11.15
CA THR A 289 -16.00 -14.02 12.45
C THR A 289 -16.73 -12.68 12.26
N HIS A 290 -17.80 -12.43 13.02
CA HIS A 290 -18.43 -11.12 13.09
C HIS A 290 -17.74 -10.24 14.12
N THR A 291 -17.44 -8.97 13.75
CA THR A 291 -16.71 -8.04 14.60
C THR A 291 -17.48 -7.64 15.87
N SER A 292 -18.80 -7.77 15.87
CA SER A 292 -19.63 -7.62 17.08
C SER A 292 -19.27 -8.60 18.22
N GLN A 293 -18.61 -9.71 17.89
CA GLN A 293 -18.10 -10.67 18.89
C GLN A 293 -16.78 -10.22 19.55
N LEU A 294 -16.17 -9.15 19.04
CA LEU A 294 -14.83 -8.70 19.39
C LEU A 294 -14.82 -7.43 20.26
N THR A 295 -15.96 -6.76 20.37
CA THR A 295 -16.12 -5.52 21.16
C THR A 295 -16.75 -5.80 22.52
N LYS A 296 -16.51 -4.92 23.50
CA LYS A 296 -17.11 -5.01 24.86
C LYS A 296 -18.62 -4.78 24.85
N THR A 297 -19.10 -3.99 23.89
CA THR A 297 -20.51 -3.58 23.78
C THR A 297 -21.33 -4.49 22.89
N GLY A 298 -20.68 -5.38 22.09
CA GLY A 298 -21.35 -6.18 21.09
C GLY A 298 -21.66 -5.43 19.78
N GLU A 299 -21.16 -4.20 19.63
CA GLU A 299 -21.24 -3.44 18.37
C GLU A 299 -20.27 -4.01 17.34
N SER A 300 -20.63 -3.95 16.06
CA SER A 300 -19.68 -4.18 14.97
C SER A 300 -18.62 -3.08 14.93
N PHE A 301 -17.48 -3.33 14.28
CA PHE A 301 -16.47 -2.29 14.09
C PHE A 301 -17.02 -1.09 13.30
N GLY A 302 -17.94 -1.32 12.34
CA GLY A 302 -18.60 -0.26 11.62
C GLY A 302 -19.46 0.66 12.50
N GLU A 303 -20.21 0.10 13.45
CA GLU A 303 -20.98 0.86 14.44
C GLU A 303 -20.06 1.59 15.41
N LEU A 304 -19.02 0.91 15.92
CA LEU A 304 -18.05 1.47 16.84
C LEU A 304 -17.36 2.70 16.22
N VAL A 305 -16.81 2.59 15.03
CA VAL A 305 -16.08 3.68 14.37
C VAL A 305 -16.98 4.89 14.09
N ARG A 306 -18.26 4.69 13.70
CA ARG A 306 -19.18 5.81 13.43
C ARG A 306 -19.42 6.69 14.64
N ARG A 307 -19.39 6.15 15.86
CA ARG A 307 -19.58 6.92 17.09
C ARG A 307 -18.30 7.45 17.74
N LYS A 308 -17.13 7.16 17.12
CA LYS A 308 -15.81 7.54 17.62
C LYS A 308 -15.20 8.59 16.68
N PRO A 309 -15.15 9.88 17.10
CA PRO A 309 -14.81 10.99 16.19
C PRO A 309 -13.43 10.89 15.57
N ALA A 310 -12.39 10.55 16.34
CA ALA A 310 -11.03 10.47 15.81
C ALA A 310 -10.90 9.32 14.80
N ALA A 311 -11.47 8.15 15.09
CA ALA A 311 -11.47 7.02 14.18
C ALA A 311 -12.26 7.33 12.90
N ALA A 312 -13.44 7.94 13.01
CA ALA A 312 -14.23 8.35 11.86
C ALA A 312 -13.49 9.36 10.98
N GLN A 313 -12.82 10.34 11.57
CA GLN A 313 -12.02 11.35 10.86
C GLN A 313 -10.83 10.72 10.13
N ILE A 314 -10.13 9.79 10.77
CA ILE A 314 -9.02 9.06 10.14
C ILE A 314 -9.52 8.29 8.92
N LEU A 315 -10.58 7.49 9.03
CA LEU A 315 -11.12 6.76 7.89
C LEU A 315 -11.60 7.69 6.78
N ALA A 316 -12.22 8.81 7.13
CA ALA A 316 -12.66 9.81 6.16
C ALA A 316 -11.46 10.44 5.40
N SER A 317 -10.34 10.64 6.05
CA SER A 317 -9.11 11.18 5.43
C SER A 317 -8.47 10.23 4.42
N GLN A 318 -8.78 8.95 4.50
CA GLN A 318 -8.30 7.91 3.57
C GLN A 318 -9.20 7.72 2.35
N ARG A 319 -10.30 8.48 2.25
CA ARG A 319 -11.23 8.34 1.13
C ARG A 319 -10.58 8.76 -0.18
N LEU A 320 -10.67 7.89 -1.20
CA LEU A 320 -10.20 8.16 -2.55
C LEU A 320 -11.27 8.87 -3.39
N GLY A 321 -10.86 9.46 -4.51
CA GLY A 321 -11.75 10.27 -5.35
C GLY A 321 -11.82 11.73 -4.91
N GLN A 322 -10.83 12.21 -4.16
CA GLN A 322 -10.88 13.57 -3.57
C GLN A 322 -9.90 14.56 -4.21
N ARG A 323 -8.97 14.09 -5.06
CA ARG A 323 -7.94 14.93 -5.69
C ARG A 323 -7.95 14.75 -7.21
N ALA A 324 -7.62 15.83 -7.93
CA ALA A 324 -7.46 15.77 -9.38
C ALA A 324 -6.30 14.87 -9.78
N LEU A 325 -6.49 14.11 -10.86
CA LEU A 325 -5.45 13.25 -11.44
C LEU A 325 -4.64 14.06 -12.46
N ASN A 326 -3.32 13.81 -12.49
CA ASN A 326 -2.42 14.37 -13.51
C ASN A 326 -2.16 13.41 -14.69
N ALA A 327 -2.69 12.19 -14.63
CA ALA A 327 -2.57 11.18 -15.69
C ALA A 327 -3.86 10.35 -15.79
N PRO A 328 -4.13 9.72 -16.95
CA PRO A 328 -5.32 8.90 -17.13
C PRO A 328 -5.40 7.70 -16.19
N MET A 329 -6.62 7.27 -15.83
CA MET A 329 -6.84 6.11 -14.96
C MET A 329 -7.85 5.14 -15.56
N LEU A 330 -7.53 3.85 -15.49
CA LEU A 330 -8.48 2.76 -15.65
C LEU A 330 -8.87 2.24 -14.27
N VAL A 331 -10.16 2.27 -13.95
CA VAL A 331 -10.72 1.65 -12.74
C VAL A 331 -11.54 0.45 -13.15
N MET A 332 -11.31 -0.70 -12.55
CA MET A 332 -12.11 -1.90 -12.79
C MET A 332 -12.58 -2.52 -11.48
N ASN A 333 -13.82 -2.95 -11.43
CA ASN A 333 -14.35 -3.77 -10.33
C ASN A 333 -15.43 -4.72 -10.84
N SER A 334 -15.63 -5.85 -10.15
CA SER A 334 -16.70 -6.77 -10.48
C SER A 334 -18.01 -6.35 -9.80
N PRO A 335 -19.15 -6.35 -10.51
CA PRO A 335 -20.46 -6.11 -9.89
C PRO A 335 -20.83 -7.12 -8.80
N THR A 336 -20.20 -8.29 -8.82
CA THR A 336 -20.42 -9.38 -7.85
C THR A 336 -19.27 -9.52 -6.86
N ASP A 337 -18.38 -8.52 -6.77
CA ASP A 337 -17.30 -8.52 -5.77
C ASP A 337 -17.89 -8.59 -4.36
N ASP A 338 -17.50 -9.63 -3.62
CA ASP A 338 -18.05 -9.96 -2.32
C ASP A 338 -17.27 -9.36 -1.12
N LEU A 339 -16.21 -8.61 -1.41
CA LEU A 339 -15.36 -7.94 -0.44
C LEU A 339 -15.26 -6.42 -0.65
N ILE A 340 -15.13 -5.99 -1.90
CA ILE A 340 -14.97 -4.57 -2.27
C ILE A 340 -16.21 -4.13 -3.04
N PRO A 341 -17.14 -3.40 -2.40
CA PRO A 341 -18.40 -3.03 -3.03
C PRO A 341 -18.20 -2.27 -4.34
N TYR A 342 -18.87 -2.71 -5.40
CA TYR A 342 -18.76 -2.15 -6.75
C TYR A 342 -19.06 -0.64 -6.81
N GLU A 343 -20.14 -0.24 -6.13
CA GLU A 343 -20.64 1.13 -6.21
C GLU A 343 -19.67 2.17 -5.62
N GLN A 344 -18.86 1.83 -4.60
CA GLN A 344 -17.90 2.77 -4.04
C GLN A 344 -16.70 2.99 -5.00
N ALA A 345 -16.30 1.97 -5.78
CA ALA A 345 -15.29 2.11 -6.82
C ALA A 345 -15.83 2.94 -8.01
N ARG A 346 -17.11 2.72 -8.39
CA ARG A 346 -17.79 3.53 -9.42
C ARG A 346 -17.92 4.98 -8.98
N ALA A 347 -18.28 5.25 -7.73
CA ALA A 347 -18.37 6.60 -7.17
C ALA A 347 -17.00 7.30 -7.16
N MET A 348 -15.91 6.58 -6.82
CA MET A 348 -14.55 7.12 -6.91
C MET A 348 -14.21 7.56 -8.34
N ALA A 349 -14.49 6.70 -9.34
CA ALA A 349 -14.26 7.03 -10.74
C ALA A 349 -15.06 8.25 -11.19
N GLY A 350 -16.35 8.35 -10.83
CA GLY A 350 -17.20 9.50 -11.10
C GLY A 350 -16.69 10.79 -10.46
N ASN A 351 -16.16 10.71 -9.24
CA ASN A 351 -15.54 11.86 -8.56
C ASN A 351 -14.29 12.35 -9.31
N TYR A 352 -13.42 11.46 -9.76
CA TYR A 352 -12.28 11.85 -10.59
C TYR A 352 -12.71 12.51 -11.90
N CYS A 353 -13.76 11.99 -12.55
CA CYS A 353 -14.34 12.62 -13.73
C CYS A 353 -14.80 14.05 -13.42
N SER A 354 -15.50 14.25 -12.29
CA SER A 354 -15.99 15.56 -11.86
C SER A 354 -14.85 16.55 -11.55
N LEU A 355 -13.68 16.05 -11.19
CA LEU A 355 -12.45 16.82 -10.99
C LEU A 355 -11.65 17.05 -12.29
N GLY A 356 -12.20 16.68 -13.45
CA GLY A 356 -11.56 16.87 -14.76
C GLY A 356 -10.60 15.75 -15.18
N GLY A 357 -10.57 14.63 -14.46
CA GLY A 357 -9.72 13.49 -14.79
C GLY A 357 -10.17 12.75 -16.05
N THR A 358 -9.24 12.13 -16.77
CA THR A 358 -9.51 11.19 -17.85
C THR A 358 -9.63 9.80 -17.26
N VAL A 359 -10.84 9.30 -17.07
CA VAL A 359 -11.10 8.02 -16.40
C VAL A 359 -11.94 7.09 -17.26
N GLN A 360 -11.51 5.84 -17.34
CA GLN A 360 -12.28 4.75 -17.87
C GLN A 360 -12.69 3.84 -16.69
N PHE A 361 -13.98 3.67 -16.46
CA PHE A 361 -14.52 2.70 -15.52
C PHE A 361 -15.07 1.49 -16.28
N GLU A 362 -14.57 0.29 -15.97
CA GLU A 362 -14.98 -0.95 -16.60
C GLU A 362 -15.44 -1.98 -15.55
N ALA A 363 -16.57 -2.65 -15.83
CA ALA A 363 -16.98 -3.79 -15.03
C ALA A 363 -16.10 -5.00 -15.36
N ALA A 364 -15.47 -5.59 -14.35
CA ALA A 364 -14.82 -6.89 -14.50
C ALA A 364 -15.87 -8.00 -14.67
N ASN A 365 -15.48 -9.15 -15.25
CA ASN A 365 -16.39 -10.26 -15.47
C ASN A 365 -17.05 -10.70 -14.16
N PRO A 366 -18.38 -10.69 -14.06
CA PRO A 366 -19.07 -11.11 -12.86
C PRO A 366 -18.97 -12.62 -12.69
N VAL A 367 -18.58 -13.05 -11.51
CA VAL A 367 -18.67 -14.44 -11.04
C VAL A 367 -19.36 -14.39 -9.69
N ASP A 368 -20.42 -15.10 -9.51
CA ASP A 368 -21.18 -15.14 -8.25
C ASP A 368 -21.35 -16.60 -7.81
N VAL A 369 -20.35 -17.10 -7.08
CA VAL A 369 -20.29 -18.51 -6.68
C VAL A 369 -20.34 -18.73 -5.17
N LEU A 370 -19.62 -17.95 -4.38
CA LEU A 370 -19.51 -18.13 -2.93
C LEU A 370 -19.47 -16.76 -2.22
N PRO A 371 -20.60 -16.15 -1.93
CA PRO A 371 -20.67 -14.86 -1.24
C PRO A 371 -19.88 -14.85 0.08
N ARG A 372 -19.23 -13.74 0.39
CA ARG A 372 -18.39 -13.52 1.58
C ARG A 372 -17.16 -14.42 1.71
N SER A 373 -16.89 -15.28 0.73
CA SER A 373 -15.70 -16.14 0.71
C SER A 373 -14.44 -15.45 0.20
N GLY A 374 -14.58 -14.33 -0.50
CA GLY A 374 -13.51 -13.66 -1.26
C GLY A 374 -13.23 -14.31 -2.62
N VAL A 375 -13.94 -15.37 -3.00
CA VAL A 375 -13.74 -16.04 -4.30
C VAL A 375 -14.15 -15.14 -5.45
N ASN A 376 -15.31 -14.47 -5.36
CA ASN A 376 -15.77 -13.54 -6.38
C ASN A 376 -14.77 -12.39 -6.57
N HIS A 377 -14.25 -11.86 -5.47
CA HIS A 377 -13.18 -10.85 -5.48
C HIS A 377 -11.89 -11.38 -6.14
N ALA A 378 -11.42 -12.57 -5.74
CA ALA A 378 -10.18 -13.15 -6.27
C ALA A 378 -10.25 -13.45 -7.78
N VAL A 379 -11.40 -13.94 -8.28
CA VAL A 379 -11.60 -14.20 -9.71
C VAL A 379 -11.54 -12.91 -10.53
N GLY A 380 -11.94 -11.77 -9.96
CA GLY A 380 -11.82 -10.47 -10.58
C GLY A 380 -10.38 -10.11 -11.01
N ILE A 381 -9.37 -10.62 -10.31
CA ILE A 381 -7.95 -10.45 -10.68
C ILE A 381 -7.67 -10.99 -12.07
N LEU A 382 -8.17 -12.20 -12.37
CA LEU A 382 -7.85 -12.92 -13.61
C LEU A 382 -8.35 -12.19 -14.87
N SER A 383 -9.46 -11.46 -14.75
CA SER A 383 -10.04 -10.71 -15.88
C SER A 383 -9.57 -9.27 -15.95
N SER A 384 -9.32 -8.63 -14.83
CA SER A 384 -9.07 -7.19 -14.79
C SER A 384 -7.60 -6.82 -14.91
N VAL A 385 -6.68 -7.61 -14.33
CA VAL A 385 -5.28 -7.18 -14.31
C VAL A 385 -4.57 -7.32 -15.66
N PRO A 386 -4.78 -8.36 -16.49
CA PRO A 386 -4.24 -8.36 -17.85
C PRO A 386 -4.71 -7.13 -18.64
N ARG A 387 -6.00 -6.79 -18.54
CA ARG A 387 -6.57 -5.58 -19.15
C ARG A 387 -5.93 -4.31 -18.63
N GLY A 388 -5.63 -4.25 -17.32
CA GLY A 388 -4.91 -3.14 -16.69
C GLY A 388 -3.50 -2.97 -17.22
N VAL A 389 -2.74 -4.07 -17.36
CA VAL A 389 -1.38 -4.05 -17.93
C VAL A 389 -1.40 -3.58 -19.39
N ASP A 390 -2.32 -4.10 -20.21
CA ASP A 390 -2.47 -3.66 -21.60
C ASP A 390 -2.81 -2.17 -21.68
N TYR A 391 -3.71 -1.69 -20.83
CA TYR A 391 -4.03 -0.28 -20.73
C TYR A 391 -2.77 0.57 -20.47
N LEU A 392 -1.91 0.17 -19.55
CA LEU A 392 -0.68 0.91 -19.22
C LEU A 392 0.36 0.84 -20.34
N ILE A 393 0.48 -0.30 -21.02
CA ILE A 393 1.36 -0.45 -22.18
C ILE A 393 0.92 0.50 -23.31
N ASP A 394 -0.37 0.66 -23.53
CA ASP A 394 -0.91 1.62 -24.48
C ASP A 394 -0.53 3.07 -24.12
N ARG A 395 -0.57 3.41 -22.80
CA ARG A 395 -0.14 4.73 -22.33
C ARG A 395 1.35 4.97 -22.56
N PHE A 396 2.18 3.97 -22.37
CA PHE A 396 3.61 4.05 -22.69
C PHE A 396 3.90 4.19 -24.20
N LYS A 397 2.98 3.77 -25.04
CA LYS A 397 3.02 3.93 -26.49
C LYS A 397 2.32 5.18 -26.99
N ASP A 398 1.95 6.09 -26.08
CA ASP A 398 1.23 7.35 -26.36
C ASP A 398 -0.12 7.14 -27.11
N VAL A 399 -0.72 5.95 -27.01
CA VAL A 399 -2.09 5.71 -27.49
C VAL A 399 -3.06 6.54 -26.65
N PRO A 400 -4.01 7.28 -27.21
CA PRO A 400 -4.97 8.08 -26.44
C PRO A 400 -5.74 7.26 -25.41
N ALA A 401 -5.89 7.80 -24.18
CA ALA A 401 -6.61 7.11 -23.13
C ALA A 401 -8.13 7.10 -23.41
N PRO A 402 -8.79 5.94 -23.31
CA PRO A 402 -10.25 5.90 -23.31
C PRO A 402 -10.81 6.59 -22.06
N SER A 403 -12.02 7.12 -22.18
CA SER A 403 -12.74 7.73 -21.06
C SER A 403 -14.24 7.55 -21.25
N ASN A 404 -14.94 7.21 -20.16
CA ASN A 404 -16.39 7.17 -20.12
C ASN A 404 -16.98 8.14 -19.09
N CYS A 405 -16.23 9.20 -18.75
CA CYS A 405 -16.67 10.25 -17.79
C CYS A 405 -17.99 10.92 -18.16
N GLN A 406 -18.35 10.98 -19.44
CA GLN A 406 -19.60 11.61 -19.88
C GLN A 406 -20.82 10.70 -19.78
N ALA A 407 -20.61 9.41 -19.52
CA ALA A 407 -21.65 8.37 -19.46
C ALA A 407 -22.08 8.01 -18.03
N SER A 408 -21.49 8.64 -17.03
CA SER A 408 -21.72 8.35 -15.58
C SER A 408 -22.70 9.33 -14.93
#